data_a70959bce64a2c11b33232dfc9e27aac
#
_entry.id   a70959bce64a2c11b33232dfc9e27aac
#
_cell.length_a   1.000
_cell.length_b   1.000
_cell.length_c   1.000
_cell.angle_alpha   90.00
_cell.angle_beta   90.00
_cell.angle_gamma   90.00
#
_symmetry.space_group_name_H-M   'P 1'
#
loop_
_entity.id
_entity.type
_entity.pdbx_description
1 polymer ?
#
loop_
_entity_poly.entity_id
_entity_poly.type
_entity_poly.pdbx_seq_one_letter_code
_entity_poly.pdbx_strand_id
1 'polypeptide(L)'
;PAILDHYLQVDGNAGILGWILGHIDQFAELAGSKDNYRAVLFGGILGSLYAILQFVFAPIWGSLSDRIGRRNVLLITVSGTTLSYVLWIFSGSFGLFILARLIGGAFAGNLSVATAAVADVTSRENRAKGMGIVGVAFGLGFLFGPALGSVASFFDLSLNRPNLAALGINPFSAAAVLSVGFSVINLVWIWARFKETLPQQPRDPD
;
A
#
# COMPACT_ATOMS: atom_id res chain seq x y z
N PRO A 1 8.53 -14.77 -6.88
CA PRO A 1 8.53 -15.63 -8.09
C PRO A 1 7.21 -15.55 -8.82
N ALA A 2 6.07 -15.99 -8.22
CA ALA A 2 4.80 -16.16 -8.93
C ALA A 2 4.25 -14.89 -9.63
N ILE A 3 4.38 -13.69 -9.02
CA ILE A 3 3.95 -12.43 -9.66
C ILE A 3 4.81 -12.12 -10.89
N LEU A 4 6.11 -12.32 -10.80
CA LEU A 4 7.02 -12.10 -11.93
C LEU A 4 6.70 -13.07 -13.07
N ASP A 5 6.53 -14.36 -12.76
CA ASP A 5 6.22 -15.40 -13.73
C ASP A 5 4.89 -15.12 -14.44
N HIS A 6 3.88 -14.65 -13.70
CA HIS A 6 2.59 -14.29 -14.26
C HIS A 6 2.73 -13.14 -15.29
N TYR A 7 3.36 -12.02 -14.92
CA TYR A 7 3.48 -10.89 -15.84
C TYR A 7 4.44 -11.14 -17.00
N LEU A 8 5.44 -12.04 -16.83
CA LEU A 8 6.23 -12.51 -17.95
C LEU A 8 5.41 -13.31 -18.97
N GLN A 9 4.41 -14.06 -18.51
CA GLN A 9 3.50 -14.78 -19.41
C GLN A 9 2.51 -13.84 -20.12
N VAL A 10 2.07 -12.76 -19.46
CA VAL A 10 1.07 -11.83 -20.00
C VAL A 10 1.72 -10.77 -20.89
N ASP A 11 2.71 -10.06 -20.39
CA ASP A 11 3.33 -8.90 -21.08
C ASP A 11 4.63 -9.26 -21.79
N GLY A 12 5.15 -10.47 -21.58
CA GLY A 12 6.45 -10.89 -22.09
C GLY A 12 7.60 -10.09 -21.45
N ASN A 13 8.72 -10.06 -22.16
CA ASN A 13 9.92 -9.32 -21.73
C ASN A 13 9.99 -7.93 -22.39
N ALA A 14 8.87 -7.20 -22.43
CA ALA A 14 8.75 -5.92 -23.10
C ALA A 14 8.29 -4.80 -22.14
N GLY A 15 8.36 -3.55 -22.59
CA GLY A 15 7.90 -2.38 -21.85
C GLY A 15 8.62 -2.16 -20.53
N ILE A 16 7.87 -1.72 -19.49
CA ILE A 16 8.39 -1.42 -18.14
C ILE A 16 8.98 -2.67 -17.50
N LEU A 17 8.33 -3.83 -17.67
CA LEU A 17 8.81 -5.10 -17.12
C LEU A 17 10.18 -5.48 -17.71
N GLY A 18 10.31 -5.44 -19.04
CA GLY A 18 11.57 -5.73 -19.72
C GLY A 18 12.68 -4.76 -19.34
N TRP A 19 12.37 -3.47 -19.18
CA TRP A 19 13.34 -2.48 -18.72
C TRP A 19 13.85 -2.80 -17.30
N ILE A 20 12.97 -3.09 -16.35
CA ILE A 20 13.35 -3.48 -14.98
C ILE A 20 14.21 -4.74 -15.00
N LEU A 21 13.78 -5.77 -15.74
CA LEU A 21 14.50 -7.03 -15.81
C LEU A 21 15.88 -6.90 -16.44
N GLY A 22 16.02 -6.06 -17.48
CA GLY A 22 17.32 -5.78 -18.09
C GLY A 22 18.32 -5.19 -17.09
N HIS A 23 17.89 -4.29 -16.21
CA HIS A 23 18.76 -3.75 -15.17
C HIS A 23 19.04 -4.77 -14.06
N ILE A 24 18.06 -5.62 -13.70
CA ILE A 24 18.27 -6.70 -12.74
C ILE A 24 19.31 -7.69 -13.27
N ASP A 25 19.23 -8.08 -14.55
CA ASP A 25 20.14 -9.02 -15.16
C ASP A 25 21.58 -8.47 -15.21
N GLN A 26 21.77 -7.17 -15.55
CA GLN A 26 23.08 -6.50 -15.47
C GLN A 26 23.64 -6.51 -14.04
N PHE A 27 22.81 -6.25 -13.03
CA PHE A 27 23.22 -6.30 -11.64
C PHE A 27 23.56 -7.71 -11.16
N ALA A 28 22.81 -8.71 -11.61
CA ALA A 28 23.04 -10.11 -11.26
C ALA A 28 24.37 -10.63 -11.87
N GLU A 29 24.70 -10.22 -13.09
CA GLU A 29 25.97 -10.54 -13.74
C GLU A 29 27.15 -9.92 -12.97
N LEU A 30 27.05 -8.64 -12.57
CA LEU A 30 28.06 -7.95 -11.77
C LEU A 30 28.26 -8.61 -10.38
N ALA A 31 27.20 -9.13 -9.79
CA ALA A 31 27.20 -9.77 -8.47
C ALA A 31 27.69 -11.23 -8.51
N GLY A 32 27.92 -11.81 -9.70
CA GLY A 32 28.38 -13.20 -9.88
C GLY A 32 27.39 -14.25 -9.37
N SER A 33 26.12 -13.91 -9.25
CA SER A 33 25.09 -14.77 -8.64
C SER A 33 24.27 -15.52 -9.70
N LYS A 34 24.13 -16.84 -9.50
CA LYS A 34 23.29 -17.72 -10.33
C LYS A 34 22.02 -18.01 -9.55
N ASP A 35 20.89 -18.07 -10.25
CA ASP A 35 19.56 -18.52 -9.82
C ASP A 35 18.88 -17.81 -8.63
N ASN A 36 17.58 -17.62 -8.67
CA ASN A 36 16.70 -16.94 -7.69
C ASN A 36 16.93 -15.44 -7.43
N TYR A 37 18.08 -14.86 -7.83
CA TYR A 37 18.39 -13.45 -7.60
C TYR A 37 17.41 -12.52 -8.33
N ARG A 38 16.96 -12.93 -9.51
CA ARG A 38 16.01 -12.17 -10.35
C ARG A 38 14.68 -11.92 -9.63
N ALA A 39 14.11 -12.95 -9.02
CA ALA A 39 12.84 -12.82 -8.30
C ALA A 39 12.97 -12.02 -6.99
N VAL A 40 14.10 -12.18 -6.29
CA VAL A 40 14.39 -11.42 -5.06
C VAL A 40 14.60 -9.95 -5.36
N LEU A 41 15.40 -9.60 -6.35
CA LEU A 41 15.63 -8.21 -6.76
C LEU A 41 14.36 -7.57 -7.31
N PHE A 42 13.57 -8.28 -8.09
CA PHE A 42 12.29 -7.81 -8.59
C PHE A 42 11.34 -7.46 -7.44
N GLY A 43 11.18 -8.36 -6.46
CA GLY A 43 10.39 -8.10 -5.26
C GLY A 43 10.94 -6.94 -4.44
N GLY A 44 12.26 -6.83 -4.31
CA GLY A 44 12.95 -5.74 -3.64
C GLY A 44 12.69 -4.39 -4.30
N ILE A 45 12.77 -4.30 -5.63
CA ILE A 45 12.48 -3.06 -6.40
C ILE A 45 11.03 -2.64 -6.20
N LEU A 46 10.07 -3.56 -6.30
CA LEU A 46 8.65 -3.26 -6.08
C LEU A 46 8.36 -2.78 -4.66
N GLY A 47 8.98 -3.43 -3.66
CA GLY A 47 8.86 -3.03 -2.26
C GLY A 47 9.51 -1.67 -2.00
N SER A 48 10.71 -1.44 -2.54
CA SER A 48 11.44 -0.18 -2.41
C SER A 48 10.70 0.98 -3.06
N LEU A 49 10.12 0.78 -4.23
CA LEU A 49 9.32 1.79 -4.92
C LEU A 49 8.17 2.30 -4.03
N TYR A 50 7.43 1.39 -3.43
CA TYR A 50 6.35 1.73 -2.50
C TYR A 50 6.88 2.46 -1.26
N ALA A 51 7.95 1.95 -0.65
CA ALA A 51 8.54 2.54 0.57
C ALA A 51 9.13 3.93 0.32
N ILE A 52 9.77 4.17 -0.82
CA ILE A 52 10.32 5.48 -1.20
C ILE A 52 9.18 6.49 -1.35
N LEU A 53 8.11 6.12 -2.06
CA LEU A 53 6.95 7.01 -2.22
C LEU A 53 6.30 7.30 -0.86
N GLN A 54 6.09 6.29 -0.03
CA GLN A 54 5.58 6.48 1.32
C GLN A 54 6.45 7.45 2.14
N PHE A 55 7.77 7.29 2.07
CA PHE A 55 8.73 8.16 2.76
C PHE A 55 8.63 9.62 2.28
N VAL A 56 8.58 9.82 0.96
CA VAL A 56 8.49 11.17 0.34
C VAL A 56 7.16 11.84 0.65
N PHE A 57 6.07 11.10 0.59
CA PHE A 57 4.72 11.65 0.79
C PHE A 57 4.29 11.75 2.26
N ALA A 58 4.90 11.00 3.18
CA ALA A 58 4.53 11.03 4.60
C ALA A 58 4.62 12.44 5.23
N PRO A 59 5.69 13.24 5.04
CA PRO A 59 5.73 14.60 5.57
C PRO A 59 4.73 15.55 4.88
N ILE A 60 4.42 15.33 3.60
CA ILE A 60 3.42 16.12 2.86
C ILE A 60 2.04 15.90 3.47
N TRP A 61 1.63 14.65 3.66
CA TRP A 61 0.37 14.32 4.31
C TRP A 61 0.33 14.76 5.77
N GLY A 62 1.45 14.63 6.50
CA GLY A 62 1.59 15.13 7.86
C GLY A 62 1.32 16.63 7.94
N SER A 63 2.04 17.44 7.17
CA SER A 63 1.87 18.90 7.14
C SER A 63 0.50 19.34 6.64
N LEU A 64 -0.07 18.63 5.66
CA LEU A 64 -1.42 18.90 5.20
C LEU A 64 -2.45 18.65 6.29
N SER A 65 -2.25 17.59 7.10
CA SER A 65 -3.16 17.27 8.20
C SER A 65 -3.13 18.28 9.33
N ASP A 66 -2.03 19.01 9.50
CA ASP A 66 -1.93 20.14 10.41
C ASP A 66 -2.74 21.37 9.95
N ARG A 67 -3.07 21.45 8.66
CA ARG A 67 -3.78 22.58 8.06
C ARG A 67 -5.28 22.33 7.89
N ILE A 68 -5.64 21.17 7.34
CA ILE A 68 -7.04 20.86 6.98
C ILE A 68 -7.71 19.87 7.92
N GLY A 69 -6.99 19.41 8.96
CA GLY A 69 -7.48 18.48 9.96
C GLY A 69 -7.05 17.05 9.72
N ARG A 70 -6.86 16.32 10.81
CA ARG A 70 -6.44 14.90 10.81
C ARG A 70 -7.45 14.01 10.09
N ARG A 71 -8.74 14.21 10.44
CA ARG A 71 -9.84 13.42 9.88
C ARG A 71 -9.93 13.52 8.37
N ASN A 72 -9.86 14.72 7.83
CA ASN A 72 -9.99 14.95 6.39
C ASN A 72 -8.83 14.30 5.62
N VAL A 73 -7.59 14.44 6.10
CA VAL A 73 -6.43 13.83 5.45
C VAL A 73 -6.44 12.31 5.58
N LEU A 74 -6.88 11.75 6.71
CA LEU A 74 -7.08 10.29 6.82
C LEU A 74 -8.11 9.78 5.80
N LEU A 75 -9.23 10.48 5.63
CA LEU A 75 -10.23 10.11 4.61
C LEU A 75 -9.64 10.14 3.20
N ILE A 76 -8.89 11.19 2.85
CA ILE A 76 -8.25 11.32 1.53
C ILE A 76 -7.22 10.20 1.32
N THR A 77 -6.33 9.99 2.27
CA THR A 77 -5.23 9.02 2.12
C THR A 77 -5.73 7.58 2.10
N VAL A 78 -6.69 7.23 2.96
CA VAL A 78 -7.30 5.88 2.94
C VAL A 78 -8.14 5.68 1.68
N SER A 79 -8.85 6.70 1.17
CA SER A 79 -9.54 6.60 -0.12
C SER A 79 -8.58 6.37 -1.29
N GLY A 80 -7.45 7.08 -1.33
CA GLY A 80 -6.41 6.88 -2.33
C GLY A 80 -5.78 5.49 -2.25
N THR A 81 -5.52 4.98 -1.04
CA THR A 81 -5.04 3.61 -0.84
C THR A 81 -6.10 2.59 -1.27
N THR A 82 -7.37 2.82 -0.97
CA THR A 82 -8.47 1.96 -1.44
C THR A 82 -8.52 1.92 -2.96
N LEU A 83 -8.41 3.07 -3.62
CA LEU A 83 -8.36 3.16 -5.08
C LEU A 83 -7.18 2.36 -5.65
N SER A 84 -6.00 2.42 -5.02
CA SER A 84 -4.85 1.62 -5.46
C SER A 84 -5.10 0.12 -5.40
N TYR A 85 -5.78 -0.36 -4.35
CA TYR A 85 -6.17 -1.77 -4.26
C TYR A 85 -7.23 -2.16 -5.28
N VAL A 86 -8.18 -1.27 -5.60
CA VAL A 86 -9.15 -1.50 -6.67
C VAL A 86 -8.44 -1.61 -8.02
N LEU A 87 -7.49 -0.72 -8.32
CA LEU A 87 -6.66 -0.82 -9.53
C LEU A 87 -5.86 -2.13 -9.57
N TRP A 88 -5.37 -2.58 -8.42
CA TRP A 88 -4.66 -3.86 -8.34
C TRP A 88 -5.57 -5.06 -8.65
N ILE A 89 -6.86 -5.04 -8.25
CA ILE A 89 -7.80 -6.12 -8.62
C ILE A 89 -7.83 -6.34 -10.13
N PHE A 90 -7.82 -5.25 -10.90
CA PHE A 90 -7.92 -5.25 -12.36
C PHE A 90 -6.56 -5.16 -13.06
N SER A 91 -5.45 -5.47 -12.38
CA SER A 91 -4.10 -5.34 -12.94
C SER A 91 -3.74 -6.50 -13.87
N GLY A 92 -4.49 -6.63 -14.98
CA GLY A 92 -4.20 -7.58 -16.04
C GLY A 92 -2.90 -7.32 -16.80
N SER A 93 -2.25 -6.17 -16.61
CA SER A 93 -0.93 -5.83 -17.15
C SER A 93 0.01 -5.37 -16.05
N PHE A 94 1.32 -5.57 -16.25
CA PHE A 94 2.33 -5.10 -15.31
C PHE A 94 2.33 -3.57 -15.15
N GLY A 95 2.06 -2.84 -16.24
CA GLY A 95 1.97 -1.38 -16.21
C GLY A 95 0.87 -0.89 -15.26
N LEU A 96 -0.30 -1.51 -15.28
CA LEU A 96 -1.40 -1.16 -14.37
C LEU A 96 -1.09 -1.58 -12.92
N PHE A 97 -0.38 -2.69 -12.73
CA PHE A 97 0.10 -3.10 -11.42
C PHE A 97 1.09 -2.08 -10.82
N ILE A 98 2.05 -1.59 -11.61
CA ILE A 98 2.98 -0.52 -11.20
C ILE A 98 2.22 0.77 -10.87
N LEU A 99 1.26 1.17 -11.70
CA LEU A 99 0.43 2.35 -11.43
C LEU A 99 -0.30 2.23 -10.09
N ALA A 100 -0.91 1.07 -9.82
CA ALA A 100 -1.53 0.79 -8.52
C ALA A 100 -0.52 0.94 -7.36
N ARG A 101 0.71 0.43 -7.51
CA ARG A 101 1.78 0.58 -6.52
C ARG A 101 2.22 2.03 -6.30
N LEU A 102 2.33 2.81 -7.38
CA LEU A 102 2.68 4.24 -7.32
C LEU A 102 1.61 5.02 -6.54
N ILE A 103 0.34 4.84 -6.90
CA ILE A 103 -0.79 5.47 -6.20
C ILE A 103 -0.80 5.03 -4.73
N GLY A 104 -0.72 3.72 -4.46
CA GLY A 104 -0.69 3.19 -3.10
C GLY A 104 0.43 3.78 -2.25
N GLY A 105 1.65 3.85 -2.79
CA GLY A 105 2.80 4.45 -2.11
C GLY A 105 2.62 5.94 -1.82
N ALA A 106 2.09 6.70 -2.79
CA ALA A 106 1.84 8.13 -2.63
C ALA A 106 0.79 8.42 -1.54
N PHE A 107 -0.23 7.58 -1.40
CA PHE A 107 -1.27 7.72 -0.37
C PHE A 107 -0.96 6.98 0.94
N ALA A 108 0.13 6.22 1.03
CA ALA A 108 0.51 5.46 2.23
C ALA A 108 1.01 6.32 3.41
N GLY A 109 1.03 7.65 3.27
CA GLY A 109 1.39 8.57 4.35
C GLY A 109 0.37 8.67 5.51
N ASN A 110 -0.71 7.88 5.47
CA ASN A 110 -1.73 7.83 6.52
C ASN A 110 -1.18 7.45 7.91
N LEU A 111 -0.08 6.69 7.98
CA LEU A 111 0.54 6.34 9.25
C LEU A 111 1.06 7.57 10.00
N SER A 112 1.68 8.54 9.29
CA SER A 112 2.16 9.79 9.91
C SER A 112 1.00 10.60 10.49
N VAL A 113 -0.13 10.67 9.79
CA VAL A 113 -1.33 11.37 10.23
C VAL A 113 -1.99 10.65 11.42
N ALA A 114 -2.06 9.32 11.38
CA ALA A 114 -2.62 8.52 12.47
C ALA A 114 -1.79 8.64 13.77
N THR A 115 -0.46 8.61 13.67
CA THR A 115 0.43 8.82 14.82
C THR A 115 0.31 10.24 15.39
N ALA A 116 0.16 11.25 14.53
CA ALA A 116 -0.10 12.62 14.96
C ALA A 116 -1.45 12.73 15.69
N ALA A 117 -2.51 12.12 15.16
CA ALA A 117 -3.82 12.10 15.81
C ALA A 117 -3.78 11.43 17.20
N VAL A 118 -3.03 10.34 17.35
CA VAL A 118 -2.82 9.70 18.67
C VAL A 118 -2.06 10.65 19.62
N ALA A 119 -1.05 11.37 19.10
CA ALA A 119 -0.32 12.36 19.91
C ALA A 119 -1.20 13.54 20.35
N ASP A 120 -2.15 13.96 19.51
CA ASP A 120 -3.06 15.07 19.81
C ASP A 120 -4.04 14.73 20.95
N VAL A 121 -4.46 13.46 21.07
CA VAL A 121 -5.44 13.01 22.09
C VAL A 121 -4.80 12.43 23.35
N THR A 122 -3.46 12.29 23.40
CA THR A 122 -2.74 11.73 24.54
C THR A 122 -2.02 12.81 25.34
N SER A 123 -2.15 12.79 26.68
CA SER A 123 -1.33 13.63 27.56
C SER A 123 0.16 13.28 27.43
N ARG A 124 1.04 14.21 27.82
CA ARG A 124 2.51 13.98 27.81
C ARG A 124 2.90 12.71 28.55
N GLU A 125 2.25 12.42 29.67
CA GLU A 125 2.49 11.24 30.51
C GLU A 125 2.05 9.93 29.83
N ASN A 126 0.95 9.95 29.08
CA ASN A 126 0.39 8.78 28.41
C ASN A 126 0.83 8.61 26.96
N ARG A 127 1.64 9.53 26.43
CA ARG A 127 2.08 9.51 25.02
C ARG A 127 2.84 8.23 24.67
N ALA A 128 3.73 7.76 25.54
CA ALA A 128 4.45 6.50 25.35
C ALA A 128 3.51 5.31 25.22
N LYS A 129 2.46 5.26 26.06
CA LYS A 129 1.44 4.21 26.00
C LYS A 129 0.61 4.29 24.70
N GLY A 130 0.21 5.50 24.30
CA GLY A 130 -0.50 5.72 23.01
C GLY A 130 0.32 5.25 21.81
N MET A 131 1.60 5.63 21.74
CA MET A 131 2.51 5.18 20.68
C MET A 131 2.79 3.67 20.75
N GLY A 132 2.82 3.08 21.95
CA GLY A 132 2.91 1.63 22.13
C GLY A 132 1.74 0.89 21.49
N ILE A 133 0.51 1.40 21.62
CA ILE A 133 -0.68 0.82 20.97
C ILE A 133 -0.56 0.87 19.44
N VAL A 134 -0.07 1.98 18.88
CA VAL A 134 0.22 2.08 17.43
C VAL A 134 1.25 1.04 17.02
N GLY A 135 2.33 0.87 17.81
CA GLY A 135 3.35 -0.15 17.55
C GLY A 135 2.79 -1.58 17.58
N VAL A 136 1.92 -1.90 18.54
CA VAL A 136 1.24 -3.21 18.61
C VAL A 136 0.35 -3.42 17.38
N ALA A 137 -0.45 -2.44 16.98
CA ALA A 137 -1.29 -2.54 15.79
C ALA A 137 -0.45 -2.78 14.52
N PHE A 138 0.69 -2.10 14.40
CA PHE A 138 1.62 -2.28 13.30
C PHE A 138 2.24 -3.70 13.31
N GLY A 139 2.68 -4.18 14.49
CA GLY A 139 3.20 -5.53 14.67
C GLY A 139 2.19 -6.61 14.31
N LEU A 140 0.92 -6.45 14.72
CA LEU A 140 -0.16 -7.35 14.34
C LEU A 140 -0.40 -7.34 12.81
N GLY A 141 -0.32 -6.17 12.17
CA GLY A 141 -0.40 -6.06 10.72
C GLY A 141 0.71 -6.84 10.01
N PHE A 142 1.95 -6.75 10.50
CA PHE A 142 3.08 -7.52 9.97
C PHE A 142 2.96 -9.03 10.21
N LEU A 143 2.37 -9.44 11.33
CA LEU A 143 2.17 -10.85 11.66
C LEU A 143 1.05 -11.47 10.81
N PHE A 144 -0.11 -10.82 10.76
CA PHE A 144 -1.29 -11.35 10.08
C PHE A 144 -1.32 -11.03 8.58
N GLY A 145 -0.68 -9.94 8.14
CA GLY A 145 -0.68 -9.52 6.73
C GLY A 145 -0.20 -10.62 5.78
N PRO A 146 1.03 -11.14 5.95
CA PRO A 146 1.55 -12.22 5.10
C PRO A 146 0.72 -13.50 5.20
N ALA A 147 0.19 -13.84 6.39
CA ALA A 147 -0.65 -15.01 6.57
C ALA A 147 -1.96 -14.89 5.78
N LEU A 148 -2.66 -13.76 5.90
CA LEU A 148 -3.89 -13.47 5.15
C LEU A 148 -3.63 -13.41 3.64
N GLY A 149 -2.52 -12.79 3.22
CA GLY A 149 -2.11 -12.76 1.82
C GLY A 149 -1.84 -14.15 1.27
N SER A 150 -1.18 -15.01 2.04
CA SER A 150 -0.94 -16.41 1.68
C SER A 150 -2.25 -17.19 1.54
N VAL A 151 -3.17 -17.06 2.50
CA VAL A 151 -4.49 -17.70 2.41
C VAL A 151 -5.26 -17.19 1.19
N ALA A 152 -5.24 -15.88 0.93
CA ALA A 152 -5.91 -15.30 -0.23
C ALA A 152 -5.33 -15.83 -1.56
N SER A 153 -4.04 -16.17 -1.62
CA SER A 153 -3.41 -16.69 -2.82
C SER A 153 -3.88 -18.11 -3.23
N PHE A 154 -4.56 -18.84 -2.34
CA PHE A 154 -5.20 -20.11 -2.70
C PHE A 154 -6.50 -19.90 -3.52
N PHE A 155 -7.02 -18.69 -3.56
CA PHE A 155 -8.26 -18.36 -4.26
C PHE A 155 -7.94 -17.62 -5.57
N ASP A 156 -7.71 -18.37 -6.64
CA ASP A 156 -7.58 -17.77 -7.98
C ASP A 156 -8.96 -17.42 -8.52
N LEU A 157 -9.27 -16.11 -8.53
CA LEU A 157 -10.56 -15.60 -9.03
C LEU A 157 -10.68 -15.68 -10.54
N SER A 158 -9.58 -15.81 -11.26
CA SER A 158 -9.54 -15.91 -12.73
C SER A 158 -9.69 -17.34 -13.23
N LEU A 159 -9.48 -18.34 -12.36
CA LEU A 159 -9.48 -19.76 -12.72
C LEU A 159 -10.87 -20.17 -13.26
N ASN A 160 -10.88 -20.75 -14.46
CA ASN A 160 -12.09 -21.18 -15.17
C ASN A 160 -13.14 -20.08 -15.41
N ARG A 161 -12.75 -18.81 -15.37
CA ARG A 161 -13.63 -17.64 -15.57
C ARG A 161 -13.06 -16.66 -16.59
N PRO A 162 -13.13 -16.97 -17.91
CA PRO A 162 -12.53 -16.14 -18.95
C PRO A 162 -13.08 -14.71 -18.96
N ASN A 163 -14.33 -14.50 -18.57
CA ASN A 163 -14.94 -13.18 -18.48
C ASN A 163 -14.26 -12.30 -17.41
N LEU A 164 -13.85 -12.88 -16.28
CA LEU A 164 -13.13 -12.16 -15.23
C LEU A 164 -11.68 -11.90 -15.63
N ALA A 165 -11.02 -12.87 -16.25
CA ALA A 165 -9.68 -12.70 -16.80
C ALA A 165 -9.63 -11.58 -17.86
N ALA A 166 -10.66 -11.47 -18.71
CA ALA A 166 -10.78 -10.38 -19.68
C ALA A 166 -10.91 -8.98 -19.05
N LEU A 167 -11.38 -8.90 -17.80
CA LEU A 167 -11.40 -7.65 -17.02
C LEU A 167 -10.07 -7.34 -16.33
N GLY A 168 -9.05 -8.15 -16.51
CA GLY A 168 -7.74 -7.99 -15.88
C GLY A 168 -7.65 -8.60 -14.49
N ILE A 169 -8.64 -9.41 -14.06
CA ILE A 169 -8.55 -10.17 -12.80
C ILE A 169 -7.55 -11.30 -13.01
N ASN A 170 -6.64 -11.42 -12.07
CA ASN A 170 -5.50 -12.31 -12.11
C ASN A 170 -5.41 -13.16 -10.82
N PRO A 171 -4.54 -14.16 -10.73
CA PRO A 171 -4.42 -15.03 -9.55
C PRO A 171 -4.16 -14.29 -8.22
N PHE A 172 -3.64 -13.06 -8.27
CA PHE A 172 -3.33 -12.25 -7.08
C PHE A 172 -4.45 -11.27 -6.71
N SER A 173 -5.51 -11.18 -7.50
CA SER A 173 -6.63 -10.27 -7.26
C SER A 173 -7.40 -10.58 -5.98
N ALA A 174 -7.41 -11.83 -5.52
CA ALA A 174 -8.06 -12.21 -4.26
C ALA A 174 -7.45 -11.49 -3.05
N ALA A 175 -6.13 -11.36 -2.99
CA ALA A 175 -5.46 -10.59 -1.93
C ALA A 175 -5.79 -9.09 -2.01
N ALA A 176 -5.93 -8.55 -3.22
CA ALA A 176 -6.33 -7.17 -3.42
C ALA A 176 -7.81 -6.93 -3.01
N VAL A 177 -8.72 -7.86 -3.30
CA VAL A 177 -10.12 -7.80 -2.85
C VAL A 177 -10.20 -7.79 -1.32
N LEU A 178 -9.43 -8.66 -0.65
CA LEU A 178 -9.35 -8.67 0.81
C LEU A 178 -8.86 -7.31 1.35
N SER A 179 -7.83 -6.75 0.72
CA SER A 179 -7.27 -5.43 1.08
C SER A 179 -8.28 -4.30 0.89
N VAL A 180 -9.07 -4.32 -0.20
CA VAL A 180 -10.19 -3.38 -0.42
C VAL A 180 -11.21 -3.52 0.71
N GLY A 181 -11.59 -4.74 1.08
CA GLY A 181 -12.55 -4.99 2.16
C GLY A 181 -12.11 -4.33 3.48
N PHE A 182 -10.87 -4.57 3.92
CA PHE A 182 -10.32 -3.93 5.12
C PHE A 182 -10.21 -2.41 4.99
N SER A 183 -9.81 -1.93 3.82
CA SER A 183 -9.67 -0.49 3.59
C SER A 183 -11.01 0.23 3.60
N VAL A 184 -12.06 -0.37 3.04
CA VAL A 184 -13.44 0.17 3.07
C VAL A 184 -13.99 0.15 4.51
N ILE A 185 -13.78 -0.92 5.27
CA ILE A 185 -14.17 -0.97 6.69
C ILE A 185 -13.50 0.16 7.46
N ASN A 186 -12.18 0.36 7.25
CA ASN A 186 -11.43 1.43 7.88
C ASN A 186 -11.97 2.82 7.46
N LEU A 187 -12.25 3.02 6.16
CA LEU A 187 -12.80 4.27 5.64
C LEU A 187 -14.16 4.60 6.26
N VAL A 188 -15.05 3.63 6.33
CA VAL A 188 -16.36 3.77 6.98
C VAL A 188 -16.21 4.09 8.46
N TRP A 189 -15.27 3.42 9.14
CA TRP A 189 -14.99 3.68 10.56
C TRP A 189 -14.49 5.10 10.79
N ILE A 190 -13.54 5.58 9.98
CA ILE A 190 -13.03 6.96 10.07
C ILE A 190 -14.17 7.94 9.80
N TRP A 191 -14.95 7.70 8.75
CA TRP A 191 -16.06 8.59 8.41
C TRP A 191 -17.13 8.67 9.51
N ALA A 192 -17.50 7.54 10.11
CA ALA A 192 -18.60 7.45 11.06
C ALA A 192 -18.21 7.77 12.52
N ARG A 193 -16.97 7.44 12.91
CA ARG A 193 -16.56 7.43 14.33
C ARG A 193 -15.37 8.32 14.66
N PHE A 194 -14.50 8.59 13.69
CA PHE A 194 -13.32 9.40 13.96
C PHE A 194 -13.69 10.87 14.04
N LYS A 195 -13.45 11.47 15.20
CA LYS A 195 -13.62 12.92 15.41
C LYS A 195 -12.34 13.65 15.08
N GLU A 196 -12.45 14.92 14.65
CA GLU A 196 -11.28 15.75 14.45
C GLU A 196 -10.51 15.90 15.77
N THR A 197 -9.19 15.67 15.69
CA THR A 197 -8.30 15.71 16.86
C THR A 197 -7.40 16.94 16.87
N LEU A 198 -7.30 17.65 15.74
CA LEU A 198 -6.50 18.85 15.66
C LEU A 198 -7.07 19.90 16.62
N PRO A 199 -6.27 20.44 17.57
CA PRO A 199 -6.73 21.51 18.43
C PRO A 199 -7.19 22.72 17.59
N GLN A 200 -8.42 23.17 17.80
CA GLN A 200 -8.88 24.40 17.17
C GLN A 200 -8.06 25.54 17.76
N GLN A 201 -7.19 26.14 16.96
CA GLN A 201 -6.60 27.43 17.34
C GLN A 201 -7.75 28.44 17.49
N PRO A 202 -7.81 29.18 18.60
CA PRO A 202 -8.72 30.31 18.68
C PRO A 202 -8.45 31.21 17.46
N ARG A 203 -9.46 31.47 16.64
CA ARG A 203 -9.35 32.53 15.66
C ARG A 203 -9.11 33.81 16.47
N ASP A 204 -7.93 34.42 16.33
CA ASP A 204 -7.72 35.79 16.79
C ASP A 204 -8.84 36.65 16.16
N PRO A 205 -9.66 37.33 16.94
CA PRO A 205 -10.60 38.27 16.39
C PRO A 205 -9.78 39.50 15.96
N ASP A 206 -9.63 39.68 14.64
CA ASP A 206 -9.20 40.96 14.05
C ASP A 206 -10.17 42.09 14.39
#